data_204862c1d3dcbbee2b8b378a693c20e7
#
_entry.id   204862c1d3dcbbee2b8b378a693c20e7
#
_cell.length_a   1.000
_cell.length_b   1.000
_cell.length_c   1.000
_cell.angle_alpha   90.00
_cell.angle_beta   90.00
_cell.angle_gamma   90.00
#
_symmetry.space_group_name_H-M   'P 1'
#
loop_
_entity.id
_entity.type
_entity.pdbx_description
1 polymer ?
#
loop_
_entity_poly.entity_id
_entity_poly.type
_entity_poly.pdbx_seq_one_letter_code
_entity_poly.pdbx_strand_id
1 'polypeptide(L)'
;MSLFKKLFSKEKKETLDKGLEKTKTTFFSKLSKAIAGKSKVDDQVLDNLEEVLISSDVGVVTTLKIIERIEARVLKDSYLGTDELNSILREEIAGLLAETNAGNETDFTTPLDKKPYVIMVVGVNGVGKTTTIGKLASQFKKSGKKVVLGAADTFRAAAIDQLQVWADRVGVPMVRQEMGSDPASVAFDTLKSAVAQNADVVIIDTAGRLHNKINLMNELTKIKRVMEKVVPDAPHEVLLVLDGSTGQNAFEQAKQFTKATEVTSLAVTKLDGTAKGGVVIGISDQFKIPVKYIGVGEGIDDLQVFNKIEFVDSFFK
;
A
#
# COMPACT_ATOMS: atom_id res chain seq x y z
N MET A 1 -19.76 -19.76 -8.78
CA MET A 1 -18.72 -19.39 -7.76
C MET A 1 -18.75 -20.43 -6.66
N SER A 2 -17.60 -21.09 -6.39
CA SER A 2 -17.49 -22.15 -5.37
C SER A 2 -17.78 -21.61 -3.97
N LEU A 3 -18.44 -22.41 -3.12
CA LEU A 3 -18.73 -22.11 -1.71
C LEU A 3 -17.47 -21.67 -0.95
N PHE A 4 -16.32 -22.28 -1.27
CA PHE A 4 -15.00 -21.91 -0.75
C PHE A 4 -14.60 -20.46 -1.08
N LYS A 5 -14.81 -19.97 -2.31
CA LYS A 5 -14.52 -18.57 -2.67
C LYS A 5 -15.39 -17.58 -1.88
N LYS A 6 -16.65 -17.92 -1.58
CA LYS A 6 -17.55 -17.10 -0.76
C LYS A 6 -17.12 -17.04 0.71
N LEU A 7 -16.67 -18.15 1.29
CA LEU A 7 -16.19 -18.19 2.69
C LEU A 7 -14.89 -17.37 2.84
N PHE A 8 -13.91 -17.58 1.96
CA PHE A 8 -12.66 -16.81 1.98
C PHE A 8 -12.86 -15.31 1.76
N SER A 9 -13.80 -14.91 0.89
CA SER A 9 -14.17 -13.51 0.67
C SER A 9 -14.81 -12.90 1.92
N LYS A 10 -15.63 -13.66 2.63
CA LYS A 10 -16.30 -13.19 3.87
C LYS A 10 -15.29 -12.99 5.01
N GLU A 11 -14.38 -13.93 5.20
CA GLU A 11 -13.34 -13.87 6.24
C GLU A 11 -12.35 -12.71 6.00
N LYS A 12 -11.95 -12.48 4.75
CA LYS A 12 -11.12 -11.32 4.37
C LYS A 12 -11.81 -10.00 4.65
N LYS A 13 -13.11 -9.91 4.36
CA LYS A 13 -13.90 -8.71 4.62
C LYS A 13 -14.05 -8.46 6.12
N GLU A 14 -14.32 -9.48 6.91
CA GLU A 14 -14.41 -9.36 8.38
C GLU A 14 -13.06 -8.89 8.98
N THR A 15 -11.93 -9.39 8.47
CA THR A 15 -10.59 -8.95 8.88
C THR A 15 -10.32 -7.49 8.47
N LEU A 16 -10.75 -7.08 7.27
CA LEU A 16 -10.66 -5.69 6.81
C LEU A 16 -11.49 -4.76 7.70
N ASP A 17 -12.75 -5.08 7.90
CA ASP A 17 -13.68 -4.28 8.71
C ASP A 17 -13.17 -4.13 10.16
N LYS A 18 -12.62 -5.20 10.75
CA LYS A 18 -11.98 -5.17 12.07
C LYS A 18 -10.70 -4.33 12.07
N GLY A 19 -9.86 -4.48 11.04
CA GLY A 19 -8.62 -3.72 10.92
C GLY A 19 -8.85 -2.22 10.71
N LEU A 20 -9.97 -1.83 10.10
CA LEU A 20 -10.33 -0.41 9.86
C LEU A 20 -11.31 0.15 10.88
N GLU A 21 -11.67 -0.59 11.93
CA GLU A 21 -12.72 -0.18 12.91
C GLU A 21 -12.43 1.18 13.55
N LYS A 22 -11.18 1.47 13.92
CA LYS A 22 -10.80 2.78 14.50
C LYS A 22 -10.96 3.91 13.50
N THR A 23 -10.51 3.72 12.27
CA THR A 23 -10.66 4.69 11.18
C THR A 23 -12.14 4.96 10.92
N LYS A 24 -12.92 3.90 10.75
CA LYS A 24 -14.37 3.94 10.52
C LYS A 24 -15.09 4.71 11.63
N THR A 25 -14.93 4.29 12.88
CA THR A 25 -15.62 4.89 14.02
C THR A 25 -15.31 6.38 14.14
N THR A 26 -14.04 6.76 13.95
CA THR A 26 -13.62 8.17 14.03
C THR A 26 -14.17 8.97 12.85
N PHE A 27 -14.03 8.47 11.62
CA PHE A 27 -14.51 9.14 10.42
C PHE A 27 -16.03 9.31 10.44
N PHE A 28 -16.76 8.23 10.69
CA PHE A 28 -18.23 8.25 10.74
C PHE A 28 -18.77 9.16 11.85
N SER A 29 -18.15 9.13 13.04
CA SER A 29 -18.53 10.04 14.14
C SER A 29 -18.33 11.52 13.76
N LYS A 30 -17.24 11.87 13.11
CA LYS A 30 -16.97 13.24 12.63
C LYS A 30 -17.96 13.64 11.54
N LEU A 31 -18.16 12.76 10.55
CA LEU A 31 -19.09 12.99 9.45
C LEU A 31 -20.54 13.19 9.94
N SER A 32 -21.01 12.32 10.83
CA SER A 32 -22.34 12.44 11.42
C SER A 32 -22.54 13.76 12.17
N LYS A 33 -21.51 14.25 12.87
CA LYS A 33 -21.56 15.57 13.53
C LYS A 33 -21.56 16.71 12.51
N ALA A 34 -20.81 16.61 11.43
CA ALA A 34 -20.71 17.64 10.40
C ALA A 34 -22.06 17.89 9.70
N ILE A 35 -22.91 16.86 9.56
CA ILE A 35 -24.20 16.95 8.90
C ILE A 35 -25.39 16.99 9.86
N ALA A 36 -25.17 16.91 11.19
CA ALA A 36 -26.24 16.87 12.19
C ALA A 36 -27.14 18.10 12.13
N GLY A 37 -28.47 17.88 12.07
CA GLY A 37 -29.47 18.96 12.06
C GLY A 37 -29.58 19.72 10.74
N LYS A 38 -28.88 19.30 9.69
CA LYS A 38 -28.96 19.90 8.35
C LYS A 38 -29.87 19.06 7.45
N SER A 39 -30.73 19.72 6.68
CA SER A 39 -31.64 19.07 5.73
C SER A 39 -31.18 19.21 4.27
N LYS A 40 -30.17 20.04 4.03
CA LYS A 40 -29.60 20.33 2.70
C LYS A 40 -28.09 20.40 2.79
N VAL A 41 -27.43 20.15 1.67
CA VAL A 41 -25.99 20.36 1.51
C VAL A 41 -25.80 21.84 1.15
N ASP A 42 -25.43 22.64 2.13
CA ASP A 42 -25.07 24.05 2.03
C ASP A 42 -23.56 24.25 2.19
N ASP A 43 -23.05 25.48 1.98
CA ASP A 43 -21.63 25.81 2.11
C ASP A 43 -21.09 25.39 3.50
N GLN A 44 -21.88 25.55 4.56
CA GLN A 44 -21.49 25.15 5.92
C GLN A 44 -21.32 23.62 6.03
N VAL A 45 -22.11 22.83 5.34
CA VAL A 45 -21.97 21.37 5.31
C VAL A 45 -20.71 20.98 4.54
N LEU A 46 -20.42 21.66 3.44
CA LEU A 46 -19.19 21.45 2.65
C LEU A 46 -17.93 21.81 3.42
N ASP A 47 -17.92 22.95 4.13
CA ASP A 47 -16.83 23.37 5.01
C ASP A 47 -16.57 22.35 6.12
N ASN A 48 -17.64 21.87 6.76
CA ASN A 48 -17.54 20.85 7.80
C ASN A 48 -17.01 19.51 7.24
N LEU A 49 -17.43 19.15 6.00
CA LEU A 49 -16.95 17.94 5.33
C LEU A 49 -15.47 18.06 4.97
N GLU A 50 -15.02 19.23 4.50
CA GLU A 50 -13.60 19.52 4.27
C GLU A 50 -12.78 19.30 5.54
N GLU A 51 -13.23 19.82 6.67
CA GLU A 51 -12.56 19.63 7.98
C GLU A 51 -12.48 18.14 8.36
N VAL A 52 -13.57 17.37 8.14
CA VAL A 52 -13.60 15.92 8.40
C VAL A 52 -12.57 15.19 7.55
N LEU A 53 -12.49 15.48 6.25
CA LEU A 53 -11.56 14.83 5.33
C LEU A 53 -10.10 15.16 5.67
N ILE A 54 -9.79 16.44 5.93
CA ILE A 54 -8.45 16.89 6.33
C ILE A 54 -8.03 16.25 7.66
N SER A 55 -8.92 16.27 8.66
CA SER A 55 -8.64 15.68 9.99
C SER A 55 -8.57 14.15 9.98
N SER A 56 -8.94 13.52 8.87
CA SER A 56 -8.80 12.08 8.62
C SER A 56 -7.58 11.72 7.77
N ASP A 57 -6.67 12.70 7.57
CA ASP A 57 -5.42 12.59 6.79
C ASP A 57 -5.63 12.29 5.29
N VAL A 58 -6.75 12.67 4.68
CA VAL A 58 -6.96 12.59 3.22
C VAL A 58 -6.00 13.55 2.48
N GLY A 59 -5.56 14.62 3.15
CA GLY A 59 -4.69 15.64 2.56
C GLY A 59 -5.47 16.73 1.83
N VAL A 60 -4.95 17.98 1.90
CA VAL A 60 -5.66 19.17 1.43
C VAL A 60 -6.02 19.09 -0.06
N VAL A 61 -5.06 18.72 -0.92
CA VAL A 61 -5.26 18.67 -2.38
C VAL A 61 -6.38 17.72 -2.79
N THR A 62 -6.38 16.52 -2.22
CA THR A 62 -7.41 15.50 -2.52
C THR A 62 -8.74 15.87 -1.89
N THR A 63 -8.74 16.48 -0.70
CA THR A 63 -9.95 16.98 -0.05
C THR A 63 -10.65 18.01 -0.91
N LEU A 64 -9.95 19.07 -1.36
CA LEU A 64 -10.53 20.10 -2.23
C LEU A 64 -11.11 19.50 -3.51
N LYS A 65 -10.42 18.55 -4.12
CA LYS A 65 -10.93 17.84 -5.30
C LYS A 65 -12.21 17.05 -5.03
N ILE A 66 -12.34 16.43 -3.84
CA ILE A 66 -13.57 15.73 -3.43
C ILE A 66 -14.69 16.75 -3.23
N ILE A 67 -14.44 17.87 -2.55
CA ILE A 67 -15.43 18.92 -2.31
C ILE A 67 -15.93 19.50 -3.63
N GLU A 68 -15.04 19.90 -4.55
CA GLU A 68 -15.41 20.40 -5.90
C GLU A 68 -16.32 19.43 -6.66
N ARG A 69 -16.05 18.11 -6.58
CA ARG A 69 -16.89 17.09 -7.22
C ARG A 69 -18.28 16.99 -6.58
N ILE A 70 -18.35 17.09 -5.24
CA ILE A 70 -19.62 17.10 -4.51
C ILE A 70 -20.42 18.35 -4.86
N GLU A 71 -19.80 19.54 -4.85
CA GLU A 71 -20.43 20.80 -5.25
C GLU A 71 -21.03 20.71 -6.67
N ALA A 72 -20.26 20.20 -7.63
CA ALA A 72 -20.73 20.05 -9.00
C ALA A 72 -21.96 19.11 -9.09
N ARG A 73 -22.04 18.08 -8.26
CA ARG A 73 -23.20 17.19 -8.19
C ARG A 73 -24.40 17.88 -7.52
N VAL A 74 -24.18 18.59 -6.43
CA VAL A 74 -25.24 19.35 -5.71
C VAL A 74 -25.88 20.38 -6.65
N LEU A 75 -25.06 21.11 -7.43
CA LEU A 75 -25.56 22.09 -8.40
C LEU A 75 -26.36 21.48 -9.53
N LYS A 76 -25.99 20.27 -9.99
CA LYS A 76 -26.64 19.58 -11.09
C LYS A 76 -27.99 18.96 -10.67
N ASP A 77 -28.04 18.35 -9.51
CA ASP A 77 -29.19 17.52 -9.10
C ASP A 77 -30.22 18.30 -8.27
N SER A 78 -30.06 19.62 -8.11
CA SER A 78 -30.95 20.64 -7.51
C SER A 78 -31.43 20.40 -6.08
N TYR A 79 -31.35 19.16 -5.55
CA TYR A 79 -31.77 18.80 -4.18
C TYR A 79 -31.05 17.55 -3.69
N LEU A 80 -29.95 17.71 -2.98
CA LEU A 80 -29.33 16.63 -2.25
C LEU A 80 -29.58 16.82 -0.75
N GLY A 81 -30.37 15.92 -0.18
CA GLY A 81 -30.49 15.81 1.27
C GLY A 81 -29.19 15.27 1.87
N THR A 82 -28.98 15.55 3.15
CA THR A 82 -27.81 15.03 3.88
C THR A 82 -27.75 13.49 3.91
N ASP A 83 -28.85 12.82 3.73
CA ASP A 83 -28.92 11.34 3.65
C ASP A 83 -28.26 10.79 2.38
N GLU A 84 -28.27 11.55 1.28
CA GLU A 84 -27.63 11.19 0.01
C GLU A 84 -26.15 11.54 0.00
N LEU A 85 -25.69 12.48 0.85
CA LEU A 85 -24.29 12.94 0.91
C LEU A 85 -23.33 11.80 1.19
N ASN A 86 -23.68 10.86 2.06
CA ASN A 86 -22.86 9.68 2.33
C ASN A 86 -22.65 8.82 1.10
N SER A 87 -23.69 8.62 0.28
CA SER A 87 -23.60 7.85 -0.95
C SER A 87 -22.72 8.56 -1.99
N ILE A 88 -22.88 9.87 -2.12
CA ILE A 88 -22.10 10.70 -3.05
C ILE A 88 -20.63 10.72 -2.64
N LEU A 89 -20.33 10.98 -1.37
CA LEU A 89 -18.97 10.98 -0.86
C LEU A 89 -18.27 9.63 -1.09
N ARG A 90 -19.00 8.53 -0.82
CA ARG A 90 -18.52 7.18 -1.10
C ARG A 90 -18.22 6.97 -2.59
N GLU A 91 -19.12 7.40 -3.49
CA GLU A 91 -18.95 7.28 -4.93
C GLU A 91 -17.76 8.11 -5.44
N GLU A 92 -17.60 9.36 -4.96
CA GLU A 92 -16.51 10.23 -5.36
C GLU A 92 -15.14 9.69 -4.88
N ILE A 93 -15.05 9.20 -3.64
CA ILE A 93 -13.82 8.57 -3.14
C ILE A 93 -13.50 7.30 -3.92
N ALA A 94 -14.50 6.45 -4.18
CA ALA A 94 -14.32 5.23 -4.99
C ALA A 94 -13.91 5.56 -6.42
N GLY A 95 -14.47 6.62 -7.01
CA GLY A 95 -14.11 7.15 -8.31
C GLY A 95 -12.65 7.60 -8.37
N LEU A 96 -12.19 8.38 -7.40
CA LEU A 96 -10.79 8.82 -7.30
C LEU A 96 -9.82 7.63 -7.22
N LEU A 97 -10.12 6.66 -6.37
CA LEU A 97 -9.31 5.44 -6.25
C LEU A 97 -9.35 4.60 -7.53
N ALA A 98 -10.48 4.60 -8.27
CA ALA A 98 -10.60 3.90 -9.55
C ALA A 98 -9.72 4.51 -10.63
N GLU A 99 -9.60 5.84 -10.69
CA GLU A 99 -8.75 6.54 -11.66
C GLU A 99 -7.28 6.11 -11.56
N THR A 100 -6.81 5.84 -10.33
CA THR A 100 -5.41 5.44 -10.08
C THR A 100 -5.21 3.92 -10.16
N ASN A 101 -6.23 3.13 -9.81
CA ASN A 101 -6.14 1.67 -9.73
C ASN A 101 -6.78 0.96 -10.94
N ALA A 102 -6.99 1.65 -12.05
CA ALA A 102 -7.56 1.05 -13.25
C ALA A 102 -6.64 -0.08 -13.78
N GLY A 103 -7.18 -1.29 -13.88
CA GLY A 103 -6.46 -2.46 -14.40
C GLY A 103 -5.54 -3.20 -13.42
N ASN A 104 -5.44 -2.77 -12.16
CA ASN A 104 -4.53 -3.36 -11.17
C ASN A 104 -5.18 -4.35 -10.20
N GLU A 105 -6.32 -4.95 -10.55
CA GLU A 105 -6.93 -6.02 -9.77
C GLU A 105 -6.19 -7.36 -9.99
N THR A 106 -4.92 -7.40 -9.61
CA THR A 106 -4.12 -8.64 -9.65
C THR A 106 -4.08 -9.26 -8.28
N ASP A 107 -4.54 -10.48 -8.17
CA ASP A 107 -4.32 -11.31 -6.99
C ASP A 107 -3.03 -12.15 -7.15
N PHE A 108 -2.65 -12.87 -6.11
CA PHE A 108 -1.45 -13.70 -6.13
C PHE A 108 -1.55 -14.91 -7.09
N THR A 109 -2.75 -15.22 -7.59
CA THR A 109 -3.01 -16.33 -8.53
C THR A 109 -2.91 -15.87 -9.98
N THR A 110 -2.95 -14.57 -10.24
CA THR A 110 -2.81 -14.01 -11.59
C THR A 110 -1.47 -14.43 -12.21
N PRO A 111 -1.46 -14.87 -13.47
CA PRO A 111 -0.20 -15.15 -14.17
C PRO A 111 0.71 -13.93 -14.19
N LEU A 112 1.98 -14.14 -13.89
CA LEU A 112 3.00 -13.10 -13.99
C LEU A 112 3.50 -13.03 -15.44
N ASP A 113 3.63 -11.83 -15.98
CA ASP A 113 4.08 -11.58 -17.36
C ASP A 113 5.61 -11.72 -17.53
N LYS A 114 6.35 -11.75 -16.43
CA LYS A 114 7.81 -11.89 -16.37
C LYS A 114 8.23 -13.03 -15.45
N LYS A 115 9.36 -13.67 -15.77
CA LYS A 115 9.94 -14.75 -14.96
C LYS A 115 11.46 -14.66 -14.91
N PRO A 116 12.06 -14.40 -13.74
CA PRO A 116 11.37 -14.09 -12.48
C PRO A 116 10.72 -12.70 -12.51
N TYR A 117 9.56 -12.55 -11.85
CA TYR A 117 8.98 -11.25 -11.55
C TYR A 117 9.71 -10.64 -10.35
N VAL A 118 10.33 -9.48 -10.52
CA VAL A 118 11.21 -8.87 -9.53
C VAL A 118 10.52 -7.71 -8.84
N ILE A 119 10.36 -7.80 -7.52
CA ILE A 119 9.80 -6.77 -6.65
C ILE A 119 10.91 -6.18 -5.80
N MET A 120 11.16 -4.89 -5.93
CA MET A 120 12.05 -4.12 -5.06
C MET A 120 11.21 -3.41 -4.00
N VAL A 121 11.41 -3.73 -2.72
CA VAL A 121 10.63 -3.15 -1.63
C VAL A 121 11.39 -2.00 -1.00
N VAL A 122 10.79 -0.81 -1.03
CA VAL A 122 11.39 0.44 -0.53
C VAL A 122 10.49 1.08 0.55
N GLY A 123 11.05 2.01 1.33
CA GLY A 123 10.34 2.74 2.39
C GLY A 123 11.24 2.98 3.59
N VAL A 124 10.84 3.84 4.52
CA VAL A 124 11.67 4.15 5.70
C VAL A 124 11.73 2.99 6.69
N ASN A 125 12.65 3.06 7.65
CA ASN A 125 12.73 2.06 8.71
C ASN A 125 11.49 2.10 9.61
N GLY A 126 11.01 0.94 10.04
CA GLY A 126 9.88 0.82 10.95
C GLY A 126 8.49 0.82 10.30
N VAL A 127 8.38 1.06 8.98
CA VAL A 127 7.08 1.01 8.27
C VAL A 127 6.57 -0.42 8.01
N GLY A 128 7.34 -1.45 8.31
CA GLY A 128 6.93 -2.83 8.13
C GLY A 128 7.39 -3.48 6.81
N LYS A 129 8.46 -2.99 6.16
CA LYS A 129 8.99 -3.58 4.92
C LYS A 129 9.24 -5.09 5.04
N THR A 130 10.10 -5.49 5.96
CA THR A 130 10.50 -6.90 6.14
C THR A 130 9.31 -7.80 6.47
N THR A 131 8.36 -7.30 7.28
CA THR A 131 7.10 -8.00 7.56
C THR A 131 6.22 -8.13 6.32
N THR A 132 6.11 -7.06 5.52
CA THR A 132 5.37 -7.08 4.26
C THR A 132 5.99 -8.08 3.28
N ILE A 133 7.32 -8.11 3.16
CA ILE A 133 8.05 -9.08 2.33
C ILE A 133 7.72 -10.52 2.74
N GLY A 134 7.77 -10.82 4.05
CA GLY A 134 7.44 -12.14 4.56
C GLY A 134 6.01 -12.56 4.26
N LYS A 135 5.04 -11.64 4.41
CA LYS A 135 3.62 -11.87 4.09
C LYS A 135 3.42 -12.06 2.58
N LEU A 136 4.05 -11.24 1.73
CA LEU A 136 4.03 -11.40 0.28
C LEU A 136 4.60 -12.74 -0.16
N ALA A 137 5.76 -13.12 0.36
CA ALA A 137 6.39 -14.40 0.08
C ALA A 137 5.48 -15.59 0.44
N SER A 138 4.78 -15.51 1.58
CA SER A 138 3.79 -16.50 1.98
C SER A 138 2.63 -16.60 1.00
N GLN A 139 2.06 -15.47 0.58
CA GLN A 139 0.93 -15.44 -0.35
C GLN A 139 1.33 -15.98 -1.74
N PHE A 140 2.48 -15.57 -2.28
CA PHE A 140 2.98 -16.10 -3.55
C PHE A 140 3.26 -17.61 -3.46
N LYS A 141 3.88 -18.08 -2.36
CA LYS A 141 4.12 -19.51 -2.16
C LYS A 141 2.82 -20.31 -2.04
N LYS A 142 1.81 -19.80 -1.29
CA LYS A 142 0.47 -20.41 -1.19
C LYS A 142 -0.22 -20.52 -2.56
N SER A 143 0.08 -19.59 -3.48
CA SER A 143 -0.43 -19.65 -4.87
C SER A 143 0.42 -20.52 -5.82
N GLY A 144 1.38 -21.29 -5.28
CA GLY A 144 2.19 -22.24 -6.05
C GLY A 144 3.42 -21.61 -6.73
N LYS A 145 3.77 -20.34 -6.46
CA LYS A 145 4.94 -19.69 -7.03
C LYS A 145 6.22 -20.05 -6.27
N LYS A 146 7.33 -20.21 -7.00
CA LYS A 146 8.67 -20.31 -6.43
C LYS A 146 9.20 -18.92 -6.12
N VAL A 147 9.44 -18.64 -4.84
CA VAL A 147 9.88 -17.31 -4.36
C VAL A 147 11.31 -17.38 -3.87
N VAL A 148 12.11 -16.35 -4.18
CA VAL A 148 13.47 -16.12 -3.64
C VAL A 148 13.50 -14.74 -3.00
N LEU A 149 14.07 -14.64 -1.77
CA LEU A 149 14.26 -13.39 -1.05
C LEU A 149 15.71 -12.91 -1.16
N GLY A 150 15.91 -11.59 -1.18
CA GLY A 150 17.22 -10.95 -1.13
C GLY A 150 17.31 -9.93 0.00
N ALA A 151 18.33 -10.09 0.87
CA ALA A 151 18.55 -9.25 2.05
C ALA A 151 19.52 -8.10 1.72
N ALA A 152 19.04 -7.06 0.99
CA ALA A 152 19.86 -5.93 0.60
C ALA A 152 19.85 -4.76 1.62
N ASP A 153 19.19 -4.86 2.79
CA ASP A 153 19.45 -3.98 3.97
C ASP A 153 20.69 -4.47 4.74
N THR A 154 21.83 -4.41 4.10
CA THR A 154 23.10 -5.02 4.59
C THR A 154 23.70 -4.31 5.79
N PHE A 155 23.29 -3.09 6.09
CA PHE A 155 23.84 -2.31 7.21
C PHE A 155 23.13 -2.54 8.55
N ARG A 156 22.10 -3.39 8.56
CA ARG A 156 21.32 -3.70 9.75
C ARG A 156 21.27 -5.21 9.98
N ALA A 157 22.15 -5.71 10.87
CA ALA A 157 22.14 -7.12 11.22
C ALA A 157 20.73 -7.63 11.61
N ALA A 158 20.03 -6.88 12.45
CA ALA A 158 18.66 -7.23 12.85
C ALA A 158 17.66 -7.30 11.68
N ALA A 159 17.87 -6.55 10.59
CA ALA A 159 17.00 -6.64 9.40
C ALA A 159 17.27 -7.94 8.63
N ILE A 160 18.53 -8.29 8.46
CA ILE A 160 18.94 -9.56 7.82
C ILE A 160 18.39 -10.74 8.62
N ASP A 161 18.56 -10.73 9.95
CA ASP A 161 18.07 -11.81 10.83
C ASP A 161 16.53 -11.89 10.82
N GLN A 162 15.84 -10.74 10.81
CA GLN A 162 14.38 -10.70 10.72
C GLN A 162 13.89 -11.28 9.40
N LEU A 163 14.55 -10.95 8.28
CA LEU A 163 14.19 -11.51 6.98
C LEU A 163 14.46 -13.02 6.92
N GLN A 164 15.54 -13.49 7.57
CA GLN A 164 15.84 -14.93 7.70
C GLN A 164 14.71 -15.67 8.44
N VAL A 165 14.25 -15.12 9.58
CA VAL A 165 13.11 -15.70 10.31
C VAL A 165 11.87 -15.82 9.43
N TRP A 166 11.59 -14.82 8.58
CA TRP A 166 10.50 -14.90 7.63
C TRP A 166 10.74 -15.94 6.53
N ALA A 167 11.96 -15.99 5.98
CA ALA A 167 12.33 -16.98 4.97
C ALA A 167 12.14 -18.42 5.50
N ASP A 168 12.61 -18.70 6.72
CA ASP A 168 12.47 -20.00 7.37
C ASP A 168 11.00 -20.33 7.68
N ARG A 169 10.24 -19.37 8.23
CA ARG A 169 8.82 -19.53 8.54
C ARG A 169 7.97 -19.83 7.29
N VAL A 170 8.26 -19.17 6.19
CA VAL A 170 7.59 -19.38 4.91
C VAL A 170 8.17 -20.59 4.18
N GLY A 171 9.42 -20.97 4.45
CA GLY A 171 10.15 -22.05 3.78
C GLY A 171 10.52 -21.67 2.35
N VAL A 172 11.11 -20.48 2.16
CA VAL A 172 11.64 -19.99 0.88
C VAL A 172 13.13 -19.68 1.00
N PRO A 173 13.93 -19.85 -0.06
CA PRO A 173 15.34 -19.51 -0.03
C PRO A 173 15.54 -17.99 0.10
N MET A 174 16.60 -17.62 0.83
CA MET A 174 17.06 -16.24 0.95
C MET A 174 18.54 -16.14 0.59
N VAL A 175 18.88 -15.13 -0.20
CA VAL A 175 20.26 -14.74 -0.51
C VAL A 175 20.66 -13.58 0.37
N ARG A 176 21.80 -13.72 1.05
CA ARG A 176 22.43 -12.70 1.89
C ARG A 176 23.94 -12.73 1.72
N GLN A 177 24.57 -11.64 2.06
CA GLN A 177 26.02 -11.52 2.21
C GLN A 177 26.36 -11.07 3.65
N GLU A 178 27.64 -10.89 3.93
CA GLU A 178 28.09 -10.39 5.23
C GLU A 178 27.56 -8.97 5.48
N MET A 179 27.40 -8.64 6.76
CA MET A 179 26.99 -7.29 7.17
C MET A 179 27.97 -6.25 6.61
N GLY A 180 27.42 -5.17 6.03
CA GLY A 180 28.19 -4.09 5.39
C GLY A 180 28.58 -4.35 3.94
N SER A 181 28.23 -5.49 3.37
CA SER A 181 28.39 -5.74 1.92
C SER A 181 27.59 -4.73 1.08
N ASP A 182 28.00 -4.55 -0.16
CA ASP A 182 27.29 -3.68 -1.11
C ASP A 182 25.86 -4.20 -1.39
N PRO A 183 24.80 -3.44 -1.06
CA PRO A 183 23.42 -3.85 -1.32
C PRO A 183 23.13 -4.26 -2.77
N ALA A 184 23.79 -3.59 -3.73
CA ALA A 184 23.65 -3.92 -5.14
C ALA A 184 24.26 -5.28 -5.50
N SER A 185 25.33 -5.69 -4.80
CA SER A 185 25.92 -7.03 -4.94
C SER A 185 24.97 -8.12 -4.45
N VAL A 186 24.29 -7.89 -3.30
CA VAL A 186 23.26 -8.82 -2.80
C VAL A 186 22.11 -8.96 -3.80
N ALA A 187 21.63 -7.85 -4.35
CA ALA A 187 20.56 -7.87 -5.36
C ALA A 187 21.02 -8.66 -6.61
N PHE A 188 22.25 -8.44 -7.10
CA PHE A 188 22.81 -9.18 -8.21
C PHE A 188 22.84 -10.68 -7.98
N ASP A 189 23.40 -11.11 -6.84
CA ASP A 189 23.50 -12.52 -6.49
C ASP A 189 22.13 -13.16 -6.31
N THR A 190 21.18 -12.40 -5.73
CA THR A 190 19.80 -12.88 -5.57
C THR A 190 19.15 -13.16 -6.93
N LEU A 191 19.27 -12.24 -7.87
CA LEU A 191 18.69 -12.44 -9.20
C LEU A 191 19.38 -13.57 -9.97
N LYS A 192 20.71 -13.67 -9.91
CA LYS A 192 21.47 -14.78 -10.51
C LYS A 192 21.00 -16.13 -9.93
N SER A 193 20.88 -16.22 -8.61
CA SER A 193 20.38 -17.42 -7.93
C SER A 193 18.95 -17.75 -8.36
N ALA A 194 18.07 -16.75 -8.42
CA ALA A 194 16.68 -16.90 -8.81
C ALA A 194 16.51 -17.42 -10.25
N VAL A 195 17.29 -16.88 -11.19
CA VAL A 195 17.32 -17.33 -12.58
C VAL A 195 17.79 -18.79 -12.66
N ALA A 196 18.87 -19.14 -11.96
CA ALA A 196 19.41 -20.50 -11.94
C ALA A 196 18.42 -21.52 -11.35
N GLN A 197 17.61 -21.10 -10.36
CA GLN A 197 16.58 -21.93 -9.73
C GLN A 197 15.24 -21.93 -10.47
N ASN A 198 15.13 -21.20 -11.58
CA ASN A 198 13.88 -21.00 -12.32
C ASN A 198 12.75 -20.50 -11.40
N ALA A 199 13.07 -19.51 -10.54
CA ALA A 199 12.11 -18.89 -9.65
C ALA A 199 11.04 -18.10 -10.41
N ASP A 200 9.84 -18.00 -9.84
CA ASP A 200 8.75 -17.22 -10.41
C ASP A 200 8.76 -15.77 -9.91
N VAL A 201 9.14 -15.56 -8.63
CA VAL A 201 9.14 -14.26 -7.96
C VAL A 201 10.44 -14.05 -7.19
N VAL A 202 10.97 -12.84 -7.27
CA VAL A 202 12.07 -12.36 -6.42
C VAL A 202 11.60 -11.14 -5.65
N ILE A 203 11.86 -11.10 -4.34
CA ILE A 203 11.54 -9.94 -3.49
C ILE A 203 12.82 -9.49 -2.80
N ILE A 204 13.21 -8.23 -3.02
CA ILE A 204 14.43 -7.63 -2.47
C ILE A 204 14.05 -6.66 -1.34
N ASP A 205 14.53 -6.94 -0.12
CA ASP A 205 14.47 -6.00 1.02
C ASP A 205 15.58 -4.97 0.89
N THR A 206 15.26 -3.68 1.03
CA THR A 206 16.23 -2.58 0.91
C THR A 206 16.32 -1.76 2.19
N ALA A 207 17.43 -1.03 2.35
CA ALA A 207 17.59 -0.08 3.44
C ALA A 207 16.53 1.03 3.41
N GLY A 208 16.25 1.61 4.59
CA GLY A 208 15.24 2.67 4.75
C GLY A 208 15.73 3.87 5.58
N ARG A 209 17.02 4.19 5.55
CA ARG A 209 17.64 5.26 6.37
C ARG A 209 17.44 6.65 5.77
N LEU A 210 16.24 7.20 5.89
CA LEU A 210 15.88 8.47 5.25
C LEU A 210 16.64 9.69 5.82
N HIS A 211 17.20 9.59 7.04
CA HIS A 211 18.04 10.65 7.61
C HIS A 211 19.34 10.90 6.79
N ASN A 212 19.82 9.91 6.04
CA ASN A 212 20.89 10.06 5.04
C ASN A 212 20.31 9.93 3.62
N LYS A 213 19.39 10.81 3.31
CA LYS A 213 18.54 10.77 2.12
C LYS A 213 19.31 10.61 0.81
N ILE A 214 20.36 11.41 0.60
CA ILE A 214 21.12 11.40 -0.67
C ILE A 214 21.79 10.04 -0.88
N ASN A 215 22.44 9.50 0.15
CA ASN A 215 23.11 8.21 0.06
C ASN A 215 22.11 7.06 -0.16
N LEU A 216 20.99 7.08 0.56
CA LEU A 216 19.93 6.09 0.37
C LEU A 216 19.39 6.11 -1.07
N MET A 217 19.09 7.29 -1.62
CA MET A 217 18.55 7.40 -2.97
C MET A 217 19.55 6.94 -4.03
N ASN A 218 20.84 7.26 -3.86
CA ASN A 218 21.92 6.76 -4.73
C ASN A 218 22.05 5.24 -4.65
N GLU A 219 21.97 4.66 -3.45
CA GLU A 219 21.99 3.22 -3.21
C GLU A 219 20.84 2.52 -3.92
N LEU A 220 19.60 2.98 -3.73
CA LEU A 220 18.41 2.43 -4.37
C LEU A 220 18.50 2.51 -5.91
N THR A 221 18.99 3.63 -6.45
CA THR A 221 19.23 3.79 -7.88
C THR A 221 20.27 2.80 -8.39
N LYS A 222 21.35 2.56 -7.61
CA LYS A 222 22.38 1.59 -7.94
C LYS A 222 21.83 0.16 -7.96
N ILE A 223 21.05 -0.21 -6.95
CA ILE A 223 20.37 -1.50 -6.87
C ILE A 223 19.51 -1.73 -8.12
N LYS A 224 18.65 -0.77 -8.48
CA LYS A 224 17.79 -0.84 -9.68
C LYS A 224 18.62 -1.09 -10.94
N ARG A 225 19.67 -0.31 -11.19
CA ARG A 225 20.54 -0.47 -12.36
C ARG A 225 21.24 -1.85 -12.42
N VAL A 226 21.57 -2.41 -11.28
CA VAL A 226 22.21 -3.73 -11.22
C VAL A 226 21.22 -4.84 -11.48
N MET A 227 19.98 -4.72 -11.00
CA MET A 227 18.90 -5.67 -11.28
C MET A 227 18.63 -5.78 -12.78
N GLU A 228 18.52 -4.65 -13.47
CA GLU A 228 18.29 -4.57 -14.93
C GLU A 228 19.37 -5.29 -15.75
N LYS A 229 20.62 -5.32 -15.28
CA LYS A 229 21.72 -6.06 -15.94
C LYS A 229 21.57 -7.58 -15.86
N VAL A 230 20.82 -8.10 -14.89
CA VAL A 230 20.64 -9.54 -14.68
C VAL A 230 19.32 -10.03 -15.28
N VAL A 231 18.26 -9.28 -15.04
CA VAL A 231 16.92 -9.57 -15.54
C VAL A 231 16.42 -8.33 -16.28
N PRO A 232 16.16 -8.42 -17.59
CA PRO A 232 15.68 -7.28 -18.38
C PRO A 232 14.45 -6.63 -17.76
N ASP A 233 14.40 -5.31 -17.77
CA ASP A 233 13.34 -4.48 -17.22
C ASP A 233 13.14 -4.58 -15.69
N ALA A 234 14.02 -5.30 -14.97
CA ALA A 234 13.93 -5.38 -13.50
C ALA A 234 14.42 -4.08 -12.82
N PRO A 235 13.81 -3.70 -11.68
CA PRO A 235 12.66 -4.35 -11.05
C PRO A 235 11.36 -4.09 -11.82
N HIS A 236 10.52 -5.12 -11.96
CA HIS A 236 9.20 -5.00 -12.61
C HIS A 236 8.19 -4.29 -11.71
N GLU A 237 8.44 -4.30 -10.41
CA GLU A 237 7.67 -3.58 -9.41
C GLU A 237 8.59 -2.92 -8.38
N VAL A 238 8.41 -1.62 -8.16
CA VAL A 238 8.98 -0.89 -7.02
C VAL A 238 7.84 -0.65 -6.04
N LEU A 239 7.79 -1.47 -5.00
CA LEU A 239 6.76 -1.44 -3.97
C LEU A 239 7.19 -0.52 -2.83
N LEU A 240 6.54 0.64 -2.70
CA LEU A 240 6.75 1.53 -1.56
C LEU A 240 5.84 1.12 -0.41
N VAL A 241 6.46 0.79 0.73
CA VAL A 241 5.75 0.49 1.98
C VAL A 241 5.67 1.75 2.83
N LEU A 242 4.46 2.12 3.22
CA LEU A 242 4.15 3.28 4.04
C LEU A 242 3.40 2.85 5.30
N ASP A 243 3.66 3.54 6.41
CA ASP A 243 2.95 3.36 7.67
C ASP A 243 1.74 4.31 7.72
N GLY A 244 0.52 3.77 7.64
CA GLY A 244 -0.73 4.52 7.67
C GLY A 244 -0.95 5.33 8.95
N SER A 245 -0.28 4.96 10.04
CA SER A 245 -0.39 5.70 11.32
C SER A 245 0.36 7.03 11.32
N THR A 246 1.26 7.25 10.37
CA THR A 246 2.10 8.45 10.31
C THR A 246 1.42 9.66 9.64
N GLY A 247 0.23 9.46 9.05
CA GLY A 247 -0.57 10.53 8.45
C GLY A 247 0.22 11.33 7.40
N GLN A 248 0.27 12.65 7.53
CA GLN A 248 0.92 13.55 6.57
C GLN A 248 2.43 13.25 6.34
N ASN A 249 3.13 12.64 7.29
CA ASN A 249 4.52 12.23 7.07
C ASN A 249 4.66 11.17 5.96
N ALA A 250 3.63 10.34 5.75
CA ALA A 250 3.64 9.37 4.66
C ALA A 250 3.63 10.03 3.27
N PHE A 251 3.01 11.20 3.12
CA PHE A 251 3.04 11.98 1.86
C PHE A 251 4.45 12.44 1.51
N GLU A 252 5.19 12.97 2.49
CA GLU A 252 6.57 13.40 2.24
C GLU A 252 7.47 12.21 1.91
N GLN A 253 7.29 11.07 2.55
CA GLN A 253 7.98 9.82 2.20
C GLN A 253 7.65 9.40 0.78
N ALA A 254 6.37 9.34 0.42
CA ALA A 254 5.92 8.96 -0.93
C ALA A 254 6.58 9.86 -1.99
N LYS A 255 6.57 11.18 -1.78
CA LYS A 255 7.19 12.17 -2.68
C LYS A 255 8.68 11.89 -2.89
N GLN A 256 9.41 11.57 -1.82
CA GLN A 256 10.86 11.37 -1.88
C GLN A 256 11.23 10.07 -2.57
N PHE A 257 10.56 8.97 -2.23
CA PHE A 257 10.84 7.68 -2.85
C PHE A 257 10.42 7.65 -4.32
N THR A 258 9.27 8.23 -4.66
CA THR A 258 8.80 8.30 -6.06
C THR A 258 9.79 9.04 -6.96
N LYS A 259 10.37 10.14 -6.46
CA LYS A 259 11.37 10.91 -7.21
C LYS A 259 12.67 10.11 -7.47
N ALA A 260 13.03 9.20 -6.57
CA ALA A 260 14.32 8.50 -6.62
C ALA A 260 14.26 7.13 -7.30
N THR A 261 13.13 6.43 -7.18
CA THR A 261 13.06 4.99 -7.55
C THR A 261 11.94 4.67 -8.54
N GLU A 262 11.15 5.66 -8.99
CA GLU A 262 10.00 5.45 -9.86
C GLU A 262 9.04 4.40 -9.27
N VAL A 263 8.51 4.70 -8.09
CA VAL A 263 7.56 3.82 -7.39
C VAL A 263 6.39 3.45 -8.29
N THR A 264 6.09 2.16 -8.40
CA THR A 264 5.02 1.64 -9.26
C THR A 264 3.79 1.18 -8.50
N SER A 265 3.93 0.88 -7.19
CA SER A 265 2.83 0.43 -6.35
C SER A 265 3.05 0.78 -4.88
N LEU A 266 1.96 0.82 -4.12
CA LEU A 266 1.96 1.12 -2.68
C LEU A 266 1.49 -0.09 -1.86
N ALA A 267 2.14 -0.28 -0.71
CA ALA A 267 1.60 -1.07 0.40
C ALA A 267 1.44 -0.15 1.62
N VAL A 268 0.24 -0.03 2.15
CA VAL A 268 -0.02 0.78 3.35
C VAL A 268 -0.27 -0.15 4.53
N THR A 269 0.59 -0.06 5.54
CA THR A 269 0.59 -0.94 6.72
C THR A 269 0.00 -0.27 7.95
N LYS A 270 -0.22 -1.02 9.02
CA LYS A 270 -0.67 -0.54 10.34
C LYS A 270 -1.99 0.21 10.32
N LEU A 271 -2.87 -0.14 9.41
CA LEU A 271 -4.20 0.47 9.33
C LEU A 271 -5.08 0.07 10.51
N ASP A 272 -4.85 -1.08 11.12
CA ASP A 272 -5.53 -1.59 12.31
C ASP A 272 -5.26 -0.76 13.58
N GLY A 273 -4.14 -0.06 13.61
CA GLY A 273 -3.73 0.79 14.75
C GLY A 273 -4.18 2.24 14.69
N THR A 274 -4.74 2.71 13.56
CA THR A 274 -4.90 4.14 13.29
C THR A 274 -6.34 4.57 13.00
N ALA A 275 -6.64 5.85 13.27
CA ALA A 275 -7.82 6.55 12.78
C ALA A 275 -7.55 7.36 11.49
N LYS A 276 -6.36 7.21 10.90
CA LYS A 276 -5.82 8.02 9.79
C LYS A 276 -5.86 7.31 8.44
N GLY A 277 -6.78 6.37 8.25
CA GLY A 277 -6.89 5.57 7.02
C GLY A 277 -7.11 6.38 5.74
N GLY A 278 -7.56 7.64 5.85
CA GLY A 278 -7.68 8.58 4.73
C GLY A 278 -6.38 8.82 3.98
N VAL A 279 -5.23 8.62 4.62
CA VAL A 279 -3.91 8.70 3.98
C VAL A 279 -3.78 7.83 2.73
N VAL A 280 -4.46 6.69 2.68
CA VAL A 280 -4.50 5.78 1.53
C VAL A 280 -5.09 6.49 0.30
N ILE A 281 -6.20 7.22 0.51
CA ILE A 281 -6.92 7.95 -0.53
C ILE A 281 -6.03 9.09 -1.06
N GLY A 282 -5.52 9.91 -0.15
CA GLY A 282 -4.74 11.08 -0.50
C GLY A 282 -3.43 10.77 -1.23
N ILE A 283 -2.65 9.80 -0.74
CA ILE A 283 -1.38 9.42 -1.38
C ILE A 283 -1.62 8.82 -2.76
N SER A 284 -2.61 7.93 -2.90
CA SER A 284 -2.93 7.33 -4.19
C SER A 284 -3.35 8.39 -5.22
N ASP A 285 -4.24 9.32 -4.84
CA ASP A 285 -4.68 10.38 -5.76
C ASP A 285 -3.57 11.39 -6.08
N GLN A 286 -2.83 11.86 -5.08
CA GLN A 286 -1.83 12.93 -5.28
C GLN A 286 -0.62 12.47 -6.11
N PHE A 287 -0.15 11.25 -5.91
CA PHE A 287 1.02 10.71 -6.62
C PHE A 287 0.68 9.85 -7.83
N LYS A 288 -0.61 9.55 -8.05
CA LYS A 288 -1.10 8.69 -9.14
C LYS A 288 -0.44 7.30 -9.12
N ILE A 289 -0.18 6.78 -7.92
CA ILE A 289 0.41 5.48 -7.70
C ILE A 289 -0.67 4.55 -7.15
N PRO A 290 -0.92 3.37 -7.76
CA PRO A 290 -1.92 2.44 -7.29
C PRO A 290 -1.56 1.85 -5.93
N VAL A 291 -2.55 1.78 -5.04
CA VAL A 291 -2.46 0.97 -3.84
C VAL A 291 -2.68 -0.49 -4.24
N LYS A 292 -1.72 -1.34 -3.94
CA LYS A 292 -1.78 -2.78 -4.27
C LYS A 292 -2.06 -3.64 -3.05
N TYR A 293 -1.52 -3.25 -1.90
CA TYR A 293 -1.66 -4.02 -0.67
C TYR A 293 -1.99 -3.11 0.52
N ILE A 294 -2.75 -3.66 1.47
CA ILE A 294 -3.01 -3.06 2.77
C ILE A 294 -2.72 -4.05 3.89
N GLY A 295 -2.04 -3.57 4.94
CA GLY A 295 -1.77 -4.31 6.17
C GLY A 295 -2.77 -3.93 7.25
N VAL A 296 -3.54 -4.91 7.71
CA VAL A 296 -4.67 -4.74 8.63
C VAL A 296 -4.49 -5.54 9.93
N GLY A 297 -3.26 -5.92 10.24
CA GLY A 297 -2.88 -6.64 11.45
C GLY A 297 -1.49 -7.27 11.36
N GLU A 298 -1.08 -7.98 12.41
CA GLU A 298 0.26 -8.58 12.56
C GLU A 298 0.36 -10.01 12.01
N GLY A 299 -0.74 -10.72 11.82
CA GLY A 299 -0.78 -12.08 11.32
C GLY A 299 -0.20 -12.22 9.91
N ILE A 300 0.24 -13.42 9.55
CA ILE A 300 0.84 -13.71 8.25
C ILE A 300 -0.15 -13.50 7.09
N ASP A 301 -1.43 -13.62 7.34
CA ASP A 301 -2.51 -13.45 6.40
C ASP A 301 -3.16 -12.04 6.43
N ASP A 302 -2.68 -11.14 7.32
CA ASP A 302 -3.21 -9.78 7.49
C ASP A 302 -2.63 -8.76 6.48
N LEU A 303 -2.03 -9.23 5.40
CA LEU A 303 -1.74 -8.44 4.21
C LEU A 303 -2.75 -8.79 3.13
N GLN A 304 -3.57 -7.84 2.75
CA GLN A 304 -4.63 -8.04 1.78
C GLN A 304 -4.33 -7.31 0.47
N VAL A 305 -4.75 -7.89 -0.65
CA VAL A 305 -4.82 -7.18 -1.93
C VAL A 305 -5.86 -6.08 -1.79
N PHE A 306 -5.51 -4.87 -2.20
CA PHE A 306 -6.38 -3.72 -2.07
C PHE A 306 -7.58 -3.82 -3.01
N ASN A 307 -8.77 -3.74 -2.44
CA ASN A 307 -10.02 -3.60 -3.16
C ASN A 307 -10.63 -2.23 -2.82
N LYS A 308 -10.68 -1.33 -3.80
CA LYS A 308 -11.15 0.05 -3.63
C LYS A 308 -12.58 0.15 -3.07
N ILE A 309 -13.49 -0.73 -3.55
CA ILE A 309 -14.89 -0.71 -3.13
C ILE A 309 -15.02 -1.20 -1.69
N GLU A 310 -14.39 -2.32 -1.35
CA GLU A 310 -14.41 -2.88 0.00
C GLU A 310 -13.74 -1.92 1.00
N PHE A 311 -12.64 -1.27 0.60
CA PHE A 311 -11.95 -0.28 1.41
C PHE A 311 -12.82 0.93 1.69
N VAL A 312 -13.44 1.53 0.66
CA VAL A 312 -14.34 2.68 0.82
C VAL A 312 -15.57 2.28 1.64
N ASP A 313 -16.17 1.12 1.36
CA ASP A 313 -17.29 0.59 2.13
C ASP A 313 -17.00 0.47 3.62
N SER A 314 -15.77 0.12 3.98
CA SER A 314 -15.35 0.00 5.39
C SER A 314 -15.35 1.32 6.16
N PHE A 315 -15.40 2.47 5.48
CA PHE A 315 -15.51 3.79 6.13
C PHE A 315 -16.99 4.17 6.41
N PHE A 316 -17.94 3.62 5.64
CA PHE A 316 -19.34 4.06 5.63
C PHE A 316 -20.34 3.04 6.18
N LYS A 317 -19.89 1.84 6.52
CA LYS A 317 -20.70 0.79 7.14
C LYS A 317 -20.34 0.58 8.59
#